data_f80b366eb17fdf4eef3243c960199b34
#
_entry.id   f80b366eb17fdf4eef3243c960199b34
#
_cell.length_a   1.000
_cell.length_b   1.000
_cell.length_c   1.000
_cell.angle_alpha   90.00
_cell.angle_beta   90.00
_cell.angle_gamma   90.00
#
_symmetry.space_group_name_H-M   'P 1'
#
loop_
_entity.id
_entity.type
_entity.pdbx_description
1 polymer ?
#
loop_
_entity_poly.entity_id
_entity_poly.type
_entity_poly.pdbx_seq_one_letter_code
_entity_poly.pdbx_strand_id
1 'polypeptide(L)'
;MNWPMVAFVVLGGITVYSGWRVATAPLVTHAALFLAVTFAGVGGLFFLLQADFLAAVQLLLYAGAVMTVVIFAIMLSEMKDIEEPRPRGWLGALRSPSLGALPFIGAVLLFAVMLVVYLRGAPALPVTPLPAPTNSTVFIAGALFKIYALPFEVASVLLLAAMIGAIILTRVEGGRRR
;
A
#
# COMPACT_ATOMS: atom_id res chain seq x y z
N MET A 1 24.92 11.73 16.67
CA MET A 1 24.37 10.68 15.77
C MET A 1 22.86 10.88 15.77
N ASN A 2 22.30 11.30 14.65
CA ASN A 2 20.86 11.61 14.57
C ASN A 2 20.07 10.30 14.55
N TRP A 3 19.71 9.80 15.73
CA TRP A 3 18.98 8.55 15.91
C TRP A 3 17.71 8.44 15.02
N PRO A 4 16.89 9.50 14.85
CA PRO A 4 15.75 9.44 13.95
C PRO A 4 16.13 9.19 12.49
N MET A 5 17.25 9.77 12.04
CA MET A 5 17.73 9.57 10.66
C MET A 5 18.19 8.13 10.41
N VAL A 6 18.86 7.53 11.40
CA VAL A 6 19.27 6.11 11.31
C VAL A 6 18.04 5.21 11.26
N ALA A 7 17.07 5.44 12.14
CA ALA A 7 15.80 4.69 12.14
C ALA A 7 15.05 4.83 10.82
N PHE A 8 15.01 6.04 10.24
CA PHE A 8 14.39 6.29 8.94
C PHE A 8 15.07 5.50 7.81
N VAL A 9 16.39 5.52 7.74
CA VAL A 9 17.15 4.78 6.70
C VAL A 9 16.95 3.28 6.85
N VAL A 10 16.97 2.76 8.07
CA VAL A 10 16.76 1.32 8.34
C VAL A 10 15.34 0.88 7.97
N LEU A 11 14.32 1.59 8.45
CA LEU A 11 12.92 1.27 8.12
C LEU A 11 12.64 1.46 6.63
N GLY A 12 13.15 2.53 6.03
CA GLY A 12 13.03 2.76 4.59
C GLY A 12 13.68 1.65 3.77
N GLY A 13 14.87 1.23 4.16
CA GLY A 13 15.58 0.11 3.53
C GLY A 13 14.82 -1.20 3.62
N ILE A 14 14.28 -1.54 4.79
CA ILE A 14 13.44 -2.73 5.00
C ILE A 14 12.19 -2.66 4.13
N THR A 15 11.52 -1.51 4.09
CA THR A 15 10.29 -1.30 3.31
C THR A 15 10.55 -1.47 1.81
N VAL A 16 11.59 -0.85 1.29
CA VAL A 16 11.97 -0.94 -0.13
C VAL A 16 12.39 -2.37 -0.49
N TYR A 17 13.21 -3.00 0.35
CA TYR A 17 13.62 -4.39 0.14
C TYR A 17 12.43 -5.35 0.15
N SER A 18 11.52 -5.20 1.11
CA SER A 18 10.32 -6.02 1.20
C SER A 18 9.40 -5.80 -0.01
N GLY A 19 9.20 -4.55 -0.44
CA GLY A 19 8.44 -4.22 -1.65
C GLY A 19 9.04 -4.84 -2.92
N TRP A 20 10.36 -4.81 -3.05
CA TRP A 20 11.07 -5.52 -4.12
C TRP A 20 10.81 -7.02 -4.07
N ARG A 21 10.86 -7.63 -2.88
CA ARG A 21 10.58 -9.06 -2.67
C ARG A 21 9.14 -9.44 -3.01
N VAL A 22 8.17 -8.55 -2.76
CA VAL A 22 6.78 -8.76 -3.20
C VAL A 22 6.71 -8.98 -4.71
N ALA A 23 7.39 -8.14 -5.49
CA ALA A 23 7.37 -8.21 -6.95
C ALA A 23 8.14 -9.42 -7.53
N THR A 24 9.15 -9.91 -6.80
CA THR A 24 10.07 -10.95 -7.28
C THR A 24 9.88 -12.32 -6.63
N ALA A 25 9.00 -12.44 -5.64
CA ALA A 25 8.77 -13.69 -4.94
C ALA A 25 8.18 -14.75 -5.89
N PRO A 26 8.72 -15.98 -5.89
CA PRO A 26 8.24 -17.07 -6.76
C PRO A 26 6.88 -17.60 -6.31
N LEU A 27 6.61 -17.57 -5.00
CA LEU A 27 5.36 -18.06 -4.40
C LEU A 27 4.50 -16.88 -3.95
N VAL A 28 3.20 -16.93 -4.24
CA VAL A 28 2.24 -15.88 -3.87
C VAL A 28 2.16 -15.72 -2.35
N THR A 29 2.28 -16.82 -1.60
CA THR A 29 2.32 -16.79 -0.13
C THR A 29 3.53 -16.00 0.41
N HIS A 30 4.72 -16.18 -0.18
CA HIS A 30 5.89 -15.39 0.19
C HIS A 30 5.73 -13.91 -0.19
N ALA A 31 5.14 -13.63 -1.37
CA ALA A 31 4.81 -12.26 -1.75
C ALA A 31 3.89 -11.59 -0.73
N ALA A 32 2.86 -12.28 -0.26
CA ALA A 32 1.94 -11.78 0.75
C ALA A 32 2.63 -11.48 2.09
N LEU A 33 3.52 -12.36 2.55
CA LEU A 33 4.28 -12.12 3.77
C LEU A 33 5.19 -10.88 3.66
N PHE A 34 5.88 -10.72 2.53
CA PHE A 34 6.69 -9.52 2.28
C PHE A 34 5.83 -8.27 2.16
N LEU A 35 4.61 -8.37 1.62
CA LEU A 35 3.66 -7.27 1.56
C LEU A 35 3.23 -6.81 2.96
N ALA A 36 2.99 -7.75 3.88
CA ALA A 36 2.69 -7.43 5.28
C ALA A 36 3.84 -6.65 5.93
N VAL A 37 5.09 -7.10 5.71
CA VAL A 37 6.29 -6.40 6.22
C VAL A 37 6.41 -5.00 5.59
N THR A 38 6.11 -4.87 4.29
CA THR A 38 6.11 -3.57 3.61
C THR A 38 5.11 -2.61 4.25
N PHE A 39 3.87 -3.06 4.49
CA PHE A 39 2.84 -2.23 5.12
C PHE A 39 3.19 -1.84 6.56
N ALA A 40 3.75 -2.77 7.32
CA ALA A 40 4.24 -2.47 8.67
C ALA A 40 5.40 -1.45 8.64
N GLY A 41 6.33 -1.59 7.70
CA GLY A 41 7.42 -0.65 7.50
C GLY A 41 6.95 0.76 7.16
N VAL A 42 5.94 0.89 6.27
CA VAL A 42 5.31 2.19 5.95
C VAL A 42 4.65 2.79 7.20
N GLY A 43 3.97 1.97 8.02
CA GLY A 43 3.42 2.43 9.30
C GLY A 43 4.49 2.97 10.25
N GLY A 44 5.64 2.29 10.33
CA GLY A 44 6.80 2.76 11.10
C GLY A 44 7.39 4.08 10.57
N LEU A 45 7.43 4.26 9.24
CA LEU A 45 7.85 5.53 8.64
C LEU A 45 6.89 6.67 8.98
N PHE A 46 5.57 6.45 8.95
CA PHE A 46 4.60 7.45 9.37
C PHE A 46 4.78 7.83 10.85
N PHE A 47 5.07 6.85 11.70
CA PHE A 47 5.35 7.10 13.11
C PHE A 47 6.60 7.98 13.31
N LEU A 48 7.68 7.70 12.57
CA LEU A 48 8.90 8.54 12.59
C LEU A 48 8.66 9.97 12.11
N LEU A 49 7.70 10.16 11.18
CA LEU A 49 7.30 11.46 10.67
C LEU A 49 6.30 12.19 11.61
N GLN A 50 6.05 11.64 12.81
CA GLN A 50 5.07 12.17 13.78
C GLN A 50 3.63 12.24 13.23
N ALA A 51 3.32 11.40 12.26
CA ALA A 51 2.00 11.24 11.68
C ALA A 51 1.26 10.07 12.38
N ASP A 52 1.07 10.17 13.69
CA ASP A 52 0.58 9.08 14.54
C ASP A 52 -0.76 8.51 14.08
N PHE A 53 -1.68 9.37 13.65
CA PHE A 53 -2.97 8.94 13.12
C PHE A 53 -2.80 8.09 11.84
N LEU A 54 -1.95 8.55 10.90
CA LEU A 54 -1.67 7.81 9.68
C LEU A 54 -0.98 6.47 9.97
N ALA A 55 -0.05 6.45 10.92
CA ALA A 55 0.61 5.23 11.36
C ALA A 55 -0.40 4.21 11.91
N ALA A 56 -1.31 4.64 12.77
CA ALA A 56 -2.36 3.79 13.32
C ALA A 56 -3.30 3.26 12.21
N VAL A 57 -3.75 4.10 11.30
CA VAL A 57 -4.60 3.71 10.17
C VAL A 57 -3.88 2.73 9.25
N GLN A 58 -2.60 2.96 8.94
CA GLN A 58 -1.78 2.07 8.12
C GLN A 58 -1.68 0.67 8.73
N LEU A 59 -1.43 0.59 10.04
CA LEU A 59 -1.30 -0.70 10.72
C LEU A 59 -2.65 -1.41 10.88
N LEU A 60 -3.70 -0.69 11.25
CA LEU A 60 -5.02 -1.30 11.48
C LEU A 60 -5.69 -1.72 10.17
N LEU A 61 -5.71 -0.85 9.16
CA LEU A 61 -6.41 -1.14 7.91
C LEU A 61 -5.56 -1.96 6.94
N TYR A 62 -4.32 -1.53 6.65
CA TYR A 62 -3.52 -2.21 5.64
C TYR A 62 -2.81 -3.45 6.17
N ALA A 63 -2.06 -3.34 7.27
CA ALA A 63 -1.37 -4.50 7.82
C ALA A 63 -2.33 -5.45 8.56
N GLY A 64 -3.41 -4.94 9.14
CA GLY A 64 -4.45 -5.74 9.81
C GLY A 64 -5.53 -6.23 8.85
N ALA A 65 -6.51 -5.39 8.53
CA ALA A 65 -7.71 -5.82 7.83
C ALA A 65 -7.45 -6.31 6.40
N VAL A 66 -6.79 -5.48 5.56
CA VAL A 66 -6.55 -5.83 4.15
C VAL A 66 -5.64 -7.04 4.04
N MET A 67 -4.55 -7.07 4.79
CA MET A 67 -3.59 -8.16 4.74
C MET A 67 -4.19 -9.49 5.22
N THR A 68 -5.04 -9.46 6.25
CA THR A 68 -5.75 -10.65 6.72
C THR A 68 -6.64 -11.23 5.61
N VAL A 69 -7.41 -10.38 4.92
CA VAL A 69 -8.26 -10.83 3.80
C VAL A 69 -7.43 -11.39 2.65
N VAL A 70 -6.31 -10.76 2.31
CA VAL A 70 -5.41 -11.23 1.25
C VAL A 70 -4.81 -12.60 1.59
N ILE A 71 -4.29 -12.78 2.81
CA ILE A 71 -3.72 -14.07 3.25
C ILE A 71 -4.81 -15.15 3.24
N PHE A 72 -6.01 -14.84 3.71
CA PHE A 72 -7.13 -15.75 3.72
C PHE A 72 -7.56 -16.15 2.30
N ALA A 73 -7.63 -15.20 1.39
CA ALA A 73 -7.95 -15.46 -0.02
C ALA A 73 -6.91 -16.37 -0.69
N ILE A 74 -5.62 -16.15 -0.43
CA ILE A 74 -4.55 -16.99 -0.96
C ILE A 74 -4.61 -18.41 -0.36
N MET A 75 -4.92 -18.52 0.93
CA MET A 75 -5.03 -19.81 1.60
C MET A 75 -6.23 -20.64 1.10
N LEU A 76 -7.32 -19.96 0.70
CA LEU A 76 -8.51 -20.64 0.15
C LEU A 76 -8.42 -20.90 -1.36
N SER A 77 -7.51 -20.22 -2.06
CA SER A 77 -7.27 -20.47 -3.49
C SER A 77 -6.56 -21.80 -3.67
N GLU A 78 -7.01 -22.61 -4.64
CA GLU A 78 -6.34 -23.87 -4.95
C GLU A 78 -4.88 -23.60 -5.37
N MET A 79 -3.95 -24.30 -4.73
CA MET A 79 -2.50 -24.14 -4.99
C MET A 79 -2.13 -24.36 -6.46
N LYS A 80 -2.95 -25.10 -7.21
CA LYS A 80 -2.75 -25.40 -8.63
C LYS A 80 -2.90 -24.18 -9.54
N ASP A 81 -3.77 -23.22 -9.17
CA ASP A 81 -4.01 -21.99 -9.94
C ASP A 81 -2.94 -20.92 -9.65
N ILE A 82 -2.15 -21.13 -8.58
CA ILE A 82 -1.13 -20.20 -8.10
C ILE A 82 0.27 -20.60 -8.58
N GLU A 83 0.47 -21.86 -8.96
CA GLU A 83 1.75 -22.45 -9.36
C GLU A 83 2.05 -22.37 -10.86
N GLU A 84 1.34 -21.57 -11.64
CA GLU A 84 1.83 -21.30 -12.99
C GLU A 84 3.26 -20.75 -12.90
N PRO A 85 4.24 -21.40 -13.56
CA PRO A 85 5.62 -20.97 -13.51
C PRO A 85 5.69 -19.54 -14.07
N ARG A 86 5.74 -18.54 -13.19
CA ARG A 86 6.12 -17.19 -13.63
C ARG A 86 7.45 -17.34 -14.36
N PRO A 87 7.56 -16.84 -15.59
CA PRO A 87 8.81 -16.88 -16.32
C PRO A 87 9.91 -16.36 -15.42
N ARG A 88 10.93 -17.20 -15.23
CA ARG A 88 12.04 -16.98 -14.28
C ARG A 88 12.62 -15.59 -14.45
N GLY A 89 12.30 -14.71 -13.48
CA GLY A 89 12.93 -13.44 -13.27
C GLY A 89 12.48 -12.32 -14.23
N TRP A 90 12.52 -11.11 -13.71
CA TRP A 90 12.31 -9.88 -14.46
C TRP A 90 13.18 -9.77 -15.74
N LEU A 91 14.38 -10.38 -15.74
CA LEU A 91 15.25 -10.51 -16.91
C LEU A 91 14.63 -11.40 -18.00
N GLY A 92 13.81 -12.39 -17.66
CA GLY A 92 13.07 -13.20 -18.63
C GLY A 92 11.95 -12.41 -19.32
N ALA A 93 11.29 -11.51 -18.59
CA ALA A 93 10.28 -10.61 -19.16
C ALA A 93 10.89 -9.57 -20.11
N LEU A 94 12.14 -9.14 -19.87
CA LEU A 94 12.87 -8.24 -20.78
C LEU A 94 13.35 -8.95 -22.06
N ARG A 95 13.40 -10.28 -22.04
CA ARG A 95 13.92 -11.09 -23.17
C ARG A 95 12.83 -11.48 -24.18
N SER A 96 11.57 -11.30 -23.87
CA SER A 96 10.49 -11.48 -24.84
C SER A 96 10.35 -10.20 -25.70
N PRO A 97 10.63 -10.28 -27.02
CA PRO A 97 10.82 -9.07 -27.84
C PRO A 97 9.59 -8.19 -28.04
N SER A 98 8.41 -8.63 -27.67
CA SER A 98 7.17 -7.92 -28.01
C SER A 98 6.38 -7.30 -26.87
N LEU A 99 6.59 -7.71 -25.61
CA LEU A 99 5.80 -7.18 -24.48
C LEU A 99 6.62 -6.87 -23.20
N GLY A 100 7.87 -7.33 -23.09
CA GLY A 100 8.65 -7.19 -21.86
C GLY A 100 9.19 -5.78 -21.59
N ALA A 101 9.40 -4.99 -22.65
CA ALA A 101 9.94 -3.64 -22.51
C ALA A 101 8.86 -2.60 -22.12
N LEU A 102 7.60 -2.81 -22.47
CA LEU A 102 6.52 -1.85 -22.23
C LEU A 102 6.28 -1.54 -20.75
N PRO A 103 6.09 -2.52 -19.84
CA PRO A 103 5.92 -2.24 -18.42
C PRO A 103 7.15 -1.63 -17.77
N PHE A 104 8.35 -2.01 -18.23
CA PHE A 104 9.59 -1.41 -17.73
C PHE A 104 9.73 0.06 -18.15
N ILE A 105 9.46 0.36 -19.42
CA ILE A 105 9.44 1.75 -19.93
C ILE A 105 8.38 2.56 -19.17
N GLY A 106 7.19 2.01 -18.96
CA GLY A 106 6.14 2.65 -18.16
C GLY A 106 6.58 2.97 -16.72
N ALA A 107 7.24 2.02 -16.06
CA ALA A 107 7.74 2.21 -14.70
C ALA A 107 8.85 3.29 -14.64
N VAL A 108 9.79 3.26 -15.58
CA VAL A 108 10.86 4.26 -15.69
C VAL A 108 10.29 5.65 -15.99
N LEU A 109 9.31 5.73 -16.88
CA LEU A 109 8.66 7.00 -17.24
C LEU A 109 7.88 7.57 -16.04
N LEU A 110 7.13 6.73 -15.34
CA LEU A 110 6.43 7.13 -14.11
C LEU A 110 7.40 7.63 -13.04
N PHE A 111 8.50 6.90 -12.82
CA PHE A 111 9.53 7.31 -11.89
C PHE A 111 10.17 8.64 -12.28
N ALA A 112 10.49 8.81 -13.57
CA ALA A 112 11.07 10.07 -14.10
C ALA A 112 10.09 11.24 -13.91
N VAL A 113 8.81 11.06 -14.20
CA VAL A 113 7.78 12.08 -13.98
C VAL A 113 7.70 12.44 -12.50
N MET A 114 7.63 11.45 -11.60
CA MET A 114 7.61 11.68 -10.16
C MET A 114 8.86 12.44 -9.68
N LEU A 115 10.03 12.05 -10.18
CA LEU A 115 11.29 12.72 -9.86
C LEU A 115 11.30 14.18 -10.36
N VAL A 116 10.85 14.44 -11.58
CA VAL A 116 10.76 15.81 -12.14
C VAL A 116 9.78 16.67 -11.33
N VAL A 117 8.61 16.12 -10.99
CA VAL A 117 7.61 16.82 -10.14
C VAL A 117 8.22 17.15 -8.78
N TYR A 118 8.92 16.20 -8.16
CA TYR A 118 9.60 16.42 -6.89
C TYR A 118 10.67 17.50 -6.99
N LEU A 119 11.57 17.39 -7.97
CA LEU A 119 12.68 18.34 -8.13
C LEU A 119 12.22 19.76 -8.50
N ARG A 120 11.11 19.89 -9.24
CA ARG A 120 10.54 21.20 -9.61
C ARG A 120 9.57 21.75 -8.56
N GLY A 121 8.84 20.89 -7.87
CA GLY A 121 7.82 21.27 -6.90
C GLY A 121 8.37 21.49 -5.49
N ALA A 122 9.37 20.72 -5.07
CA ALA A 122 9.91 20.80 -3.73
C ALA A 122 10.46 22.21 -3.33
N PRO A 123 11.17 22.93 -4.21
CA PRO A 123 11.63 24.28 -3.86
C PRO A 123 10.54 25.36 -3.89
N ALA A 124 9.37 25.07 -4.50
CA ALA A 124 8.27 26.03 -4.62
C ALA A 124 7.22 25.92 -3.52
N LEU A 125 7.28 24.89 -2.70
CA LEU A 125 6.37 24.75 -1.55
C LEU A 125 6.87 25.66 -0.42
N PRO A 126 6.11 26.71 -0.03
CA PRO A 126 6.48 27.50 1.12
C PRO A 126 6.46 26.58 2.34
N VAL A 127 7.66 26.31 2.88
CA VAL A 127 7.81 25.64 4.18
C VAL A 127 7.44 26.67 5.24
N THR A 128 6.17 27.01 5.35
CA THR A 128 5.66 27.66 6.56
C THR A 128 5.72 26.58 7.63
N PRO A 129 6.51 26.78 8.71
CA PRO A 129 6.43 25.90 9.85
C PRO A 129 5.01 25.99 10.40
N LEU A 130 4.17 25.04 10.04
CA LEU A 130 2.90 24.90 10.77
C LEU A 130 3.29 24.64 12.22
N PRO A 131 2.74 25.40 13.20
CA PRO A 131 2.92 25.07 14.60
C PRO A 131 2.56 23.59 14.73
N ALA A 132 3.54 22.78 15.15
CA ALA A 132 3.33 21.35 15.30
C ALA A 132 2.08 21.16 16.16
N PRO A 133 1.00 20.58 15.62
CA PRO A 133 -0.19 20.39 16.43
C PRO A 133 0.22 19.49 17.59
N THR A 134 -0.04 19.91 18.80
CA THR A 134 0.25 19.19 20.04
C THR A 134 -0.33 17.77 20.02
N ASN A 135 -1.24 17.50 19.06
CA ASN A 135 -1.87 16.21 18.80
C ASN A 135 -2.34 16.15 17.32
N SER A 136 -1.58 15.49 16.46
CA SER A 136 -1.92 15.34 15.05
C SER A 136 -3.28 14.67 14.85
N THR A 137 -3.65 13.72 15.71
CA THR A 137 -4.92 13.01 15.70
C THR A 137 -6.11 13.95 15.93
N VAL A 138 -6.02 14.86 16.91
CA VAL A 138 -7.09 15.82 17.21
C VAL A 138 -7.26 16.83 16.08
N PHE A 139 -6.16 17.26 15.47
CA PHE A 139 -6.19 18.17 14.32
C PHE A 139 -6.88 17.52 13.12
N ILE A 140 -6.50 16.27 12.77
CA ILE A 140 -7.11 15.52 11.65
C ILE A 140 -8.59 15.25 11.94
N ALA A 141 -8.94 14.84 13.15
CA ALA A 141 -10.34 14.63 13.54
C ALA A 141 -11.15 15.91 13.40
N GLY A 142 -10.63 17.06 13.88
CA GLY A 142 -11.29 18.35 13.74
C GLY A 142 -11.49 18.77 12.28
N ALA A 143 -10.49 18.56 11.43
CA ALA A 143 -10.59 18.81 9.99
C ALA A 143 -11.63 17.89 9.33
N LEU A 144 -11.62 16.60 9.66
CA LEU A 144 -12.49 15.59 9.08
C LEU A 144 -13.97 15.87 9.37
N PHE A 145 -14.30 16.24 10.62
CA PHE A 145 -15.68 16.44 11.03
C PHE A 145 -16.21 17.87 10.81
N LYS A 146 -15.32 18.88 10.64
CA LYS A 146 -15.74 20.27 10.44
C LYS A 146 -15.59 20.74 8.99
N ILE A 147 -14.45 20.45 8.36
CA ILE A 147 -14.12 20.94 7.01
C ILE A 147 -14.47 19.90 5.95
N TYR A 148 -14.15 18.64 6.22
CA TYR A 148 -14.33 17.53 5.29
C TYR A 148 -15.49 16.59 5.69
N ALA A 149 -16.52 17.13 6.35
CA ALA A 149 -17.67 16.35 6.81
C ALA A 149 -18.39 15.65 5.64
N LEU A 150 -18.60 16.34 4.52
CA LEU A 150 -19.22 15.79 3.31
C LEU A 150 -18.43 14.63 2.69
N PRO A 151 -17.14 14.74 2.39
CA PRO A 151 -16.32 13.61 1.97
C PRO A 151 -16.32 12.45 2.97
N PHE A 152 -16.34 12.73 4.27
CA PHE A 152 -16.42 11.71 5.31
C PHE A 152 -17.73 10.93 5.26
N GLU A 153 -18.86 11.61 5.07
CA GLU A 153 -20.17 11.00 4.92
C GLU A 153 -20.24 10.12 3.67
N VAL A 154 -19.76 10.60 2.53
CA VAL A 154 -19.68 9.83 1.29
C VAL A 154 -18.82 8.57 1.48
N ALA A 155 -17.69 8.67 2.17
CA ALA A 155 -16.84 7.52 2.46
C ALA A 155 -17.56 6.46 3.31
N SER A 156 -18.38 6.88 4.27
CA SER A 156 -19.17 5.95 5.10
C SER A 156 -20.21 5.18 4.29
N VAL A 157 -20.88 5.85 3.35
CA VAL A 157 -21.83 5.22 2.41
C VAL A 157 -21.13 4.23 1.49
N LEU A 158 -19.92 4.58 0.99
CA LEU A 158 -19.10 3.68 0.16
C LEU A 158 -18.68 2.42 0.94
N LEU A 159 -18.31 2.56 2.20
CA LEU A 159 -17.98 1.41 3.07
C LEU A 159 -19.19 0.50 3.27
N LEU A 160 -20.38 1.07 3.50
CA LEU A 160 -21.62 0.30 3.62
C LEU A 160 -21.93 -0.44 2.30
N ALA A 161 -21.82 0.24 1.16
CA ALA A 161 -22.05 -0.36 -0.16
C ALA A 161 -21.06 -1.49 -0.44
N ALA A 162 -19.78 -1.32 -0.10
CA ALA A 162 -18.75 -2.35 -0.24
C ALA A 162 -19.06 -3.60 0.62
N MET A 163 -19.52 -3.39 1.86
CA MET A 163 -19.92 -4.48 2.74
C MET A 163 -21.11 -5.26 2.18
N ILE A 164 -22.16 -4.56 1.71
CA ILE A 164 -23.33 -5.19 1.10
C ILE A 164 -22.92 -5.95 -0.18
N GLY A 165 -22.08 -5.35 -1.02
CA GLY A 165 -21.56 -5.99 -2.23
C GLY A 165 -20.80 -7.28 -1.94
N ALA A 166 -19.94 -7.29 -0.93
CA ALA A 166 -19.21 -8.48 -0.49
C ALA A 166 -20.18 -9.61 -0.04
N ILE A 167 -21.21 -9.27 0.73
CA ILE A 167 -22.22 -10.25 1.19
C ILE A 167 -23.02 -10.83 0.02
N ILE A 168 -23.39 -10.01 -0.95
CA ILE A 168 -24.15 -10.48 -2.13
C ILE A 168 -23.31 -11.46 -2.94
N LEU A 169 -22.02 -11.15 -3.19
CA LEU A 169 -21.14 -12.02 -3.94
C LEU A 169 -20.97 -13.40 -3.28
N THR A 170 -20.85 -13.45 -1.97
CA THR A 170 -20.74 -14.74 -1.26
C THR A 170 -22.02 -15.57 -1.31
N ARG A 171 -23.19 -14.95 -1.40
CA ARG A 171 -24.48 -15.67 -1.50
C ARG A 171 -24.77 -16.26 -2.88
N VAL A 172 -24.34 -15.59 -3.94
CA VAL A 172 -24.61 -16.03 -5.34
C VAL A 172 -23.91 -17.35 -5.66
N GLU A 173 -22.75 -17.62 -5.10
CA GLU A 173 -22.05 -18.90 -5.31
C GLU A 173 -22.73 -20.10 -4.66
N GLY A 174 -23.46 -19.90 -3.55
CA GLY A 174 -24.20 -20.96 -2.87
C GLY A 174 -25.44 -21.48 -3.63
N GLY A 175 -25.96 -20.73 -4.60
CA GLY A 175 -27.17 -21.09 -5.37
C GLY A 175 -26.92 -21.93 -6.62
N ARG A 176 -25.69 -22.04 -7.11
CA ARG A 176 -25.35 -22.76 -8.36
C ARG A 176 -24.99 -24.24 -8.18
N ARG A 177 -25.01 -24.76 -6.97
CA ARG A 177 -24.70 -26.18 -6.65
C ARG A 177 -25.95 -26.98 -6.27
N ARG A 178 -27.10 -26.76 -6.91
CA ARG A 178 -28.26 -27.67 -6.82
C ARG A 178 -28.68 -28.12 -8.19
#